data_29c82261a9f114d37565c8b71e66a01a
#
_entry.id   29c82261a9f114d37565c8b71e66a01a
#
_cell.length_a   1.000
_cell.length_b   1.000
_cell.length_c   1.000
_cell.angle_alpha   90.00
_cell.angle_beta   90.00
_cell.angle_gamma   90.00
#
_symmetry.space_group_name_H-M   'P 1'
#
loop_
_entity.id
_entity.type
_entity.pdbx_description
1 polymer ?
#
loop_
_entity_poly.entity_id
_entity_poly.type
_entity_poly.pdbx_seq_one_letter_code
_entity_poly.pdbx_strand_id
1 'polypeptide(L)'
;KNKPSSYYSLMNEDRDSHYFFFYWDKNEQRYILDESVTDNQLKNAWCPEDYFAYNGLKFSKLDSKLIDADLKDLDKAQLRLMRNAVYARHGRTFKSVDLQSLWECYTWYKKNPNYSDSLLTDIDKYNIELIQKYEQK
;
A
#
# COMPACT_ATOMS: atom_id res chain seq x y z
N LYS A 1 9.93 0.23 -23.69
CA LYS A 1 11.02 1.20 -23.58
C LYS A 1 11.97 0.78 -22.47
N ASN A 2 13.24 0.68 -22.78
CA ASN A 2 14.27 0.50 -21.77
C ASN A 2 14.34 1.76 -20.88
N LYS A 3 14.16 1.58 -19.58
CA LYS A 3 14.33 2.68 -18.63
C LYS A 3 15.79 3.13 -18.62
N PRO A 4 16.07 4.43 -18.66
CA PRO A 4 17.43 4.91 -18.52
C PRO A 4 18.02 4.47 -17.16
N SER A 5 19.32 4.26 -17.10
CA SER A 5 20.01 3.81 -15.90
C SER A 5 19.98 4.83 -14.74
N SER A 6 19.62 6.07 -15.01
CA SER A 6 19.50 7.14 -14.01
C SER A 6 18.08 7.68 -14.04
N TYR A 7 17.26 7.11 -13.19
CA TYR A 7 15.88 7.54 -13.03
C TYR A 7 15.73 8.29 -11.71
N TYR A 8 15.22 9.49 -11.75
CA TYR A 8 15.00 10.30 -10.57
C TYR A 8 13.51 10.59 -10.42
N SER A 9 12.94 10.31 -9.26
CA SER A 9 11.56 10.64 -8.94
C SER A 9 11.50 11.79 -7.94
N LEU A 10 10.71 12.80 -8.22
CA LEU A 10 10.47 13.92 -7.34
C LEU A 10 9.09 13.75 -6.73
N MET A 11 9.04 13.56 -5.41
CA MET A 11 7.78 13.52 -4.67
C MET A 11 7.43 14.92 -4.19
N ASN A 12 6.22 15.37 -4.51
CA ASN A 12 5.65 16.56 -3.90
C ASN A 12 5.01 16.16 -2.57
N GLU A 13 5.33 16.87 -1.49
CA GLU A 13 4.83 16.59 -0.14
C GLU A 13 3.34 16.96 0.05
N ASP A 14 2.73 17.57 -0.95
CA ASP A 14 1.31 17.92 -0.90
C ASP A 14 0.40 16.70 -1.02
N ARG A 15 -0.76 16.75 -0.36
CA ARG A 15 -1.74 15.66 -0.29
C ARG A 15 -2.32 15.25 -1.65
N ASP A 16 -2.24 16.12 -2.64
CA ASP A 16 -2.54 15.85 -4.04
C ASP A 16 -1.26 15.49 -4.80
N SER A 17 -0.53 14.51 -4.29
CA SER A 17 0.79 14.14 -4.78
C SER A 17 0.76 13.81 -6.27
N HIS A 18 1.30 14.69 -7.07
CA HIS A 18 1.64 14.41 -8.44
C HIS A 18 3.08 13.94 -8.48
N TYR A 19 3.31 12.81 -9.16
CA TYR A 19 4.65 12.27 -9.33
C TYR A 19 5.17 12.68 -10.70
N PHE A 20 6.39 13.25 -10.71
CA PHE A 20 7.07 13.62 -11.94
C PHE A 20 8.29 12.73 -12.09
N PHE A 21 8.45 12.12 -13.27
CA PHE A 21 9.61 11.31 -13.60
C PHE A 21 10.52 12.07 -14.52
N PHE A 22 11.79 12.12 -14.15
CA PHE A 22 12.85 12.73 -14.93
C PHE A 22 13.86 11.65 -15.27
N TYR A 23 14.36 11.68 -16.50
CA TYR A 23 15.48 10.86 -16.92
C TYR A 23 16.67 11.75 -17.28
N TRP A 24 17.87 11.20 -17.08
CA TRP A 24 19.09 11.91 -17.47
C TRP A 24 19.34 11.77 -18.96
N ASP A 25 19.33 12.87 -19.69
CA ASP A 25 19.72 12.91 -21.09
C ASP A 25 21.21 13.21 -21.21
N LYS A 26 21.98 12.25 -21.76
CA LYS A 26 23.42 12.37 -21.90
C LYS A 26 23.83 13.40 -22.95
N ASN A 27 23.00 13.62 -23.97
CA ASN A 27 23.28 14.58 -25.04
C ASN A 27 23.06 16.01 -24.56
N GLU A 28 21.97 16.23 -23.81
CA GLU A 28 21.64 17.56 -23.27
C GLU A 28 22.26 17.80 -21.90
N GLN A 29 22.86 16.78 -21.28
CA GLN A 29 23.47 16.86 -19.94
C GLN A 29 22.57 17.49 -18.87
N ARG A 30 21.31 17.08 -18.87
CA ARG A 30 20.31 17.54 -17.91
C ARG A 30 19.22 16.50 -17.71
N TYR A 31 18.46 16.62 -16.63
CA TYR A 31 17.26 15.83 -16.42
C TYR A 31 16.12 16.38 -17.26
N ILE A 32 15.43 15.48 -17.96
CA ILE A 32 14.27 15.81 -18.79
C ILE A 32 13.05 15.12 -18.20
N LEU A 33 11.93 15.86 -18.12
CA LEU A 33 10.66 15.31 -17.67
C LEU A 33 10.16 14.25 -18.66
N ASP A 34 9.84 13.07 -18.16
CA ASP A 34 9.25 12.02 -18.97
C ASP A 34 7.72 12.16 -19.02
N GLU A 35 7.25 12.93 -19.97
CA GLU A 35 5.82 13.17 -20.20
C GLU A 35 5.07 11.93 -20.71
N SER A 36 5.79 10.88 -21.11
CA SER A 36 5.16 9.64 -21.58
C SER A 36 4.61 8.77 -20.45
N VAL A 37 4.99 9.08 -19.20
CA VAL A 37 4.56 8.33 -18.02
C VAL A 37 3.26 8.95 -17.49
N THR A 38 2.19 8.19 -17.61
CA THR A 38 0.87 8.59 -17.09
C THR A 38 0.77 8.34 -15.58
N ASP A 39 -0.15 9.00 -14.90
CA ASP A 39 -0.40 8.81 -13.47
C ASP A 39 -0.62 7.33 -13.11
N ASN A 40 -1.29 6.57 -13.97
CA ASN A 40 -1.49 5.13 -13.75
C ASN A 40 -0.18 4.34 -13.89
N GLN A 41 0.67 4.71 -14.84
CA GLN A 41 1.99 4.07 -14.98
C GLN A 41 2.90 4.46 -13.81
N LEU A 42 2.75 5.67 -13.28
CA LEU A 42 3.43 6.11 -12.07
C LEU A 42 3.01 5.30 -10.86
N LYS A 43 1.72 5.10 -10.66
CA LYS A 43 1.19 4.24 -9.60
C LYS A 43 1.77 2.82 -9.71
N ASN A 44 1.72 2.24 -10.91
CA ASN A 44 2.23 0.88 -11.15
C ASN A 44 3.75 0.77 -10.98
N ALA A 45 4.50 1.83 -11.31
CA ALA A 45 5.95 1.85 -11.10
C ALA A 45 6.33 2.02 -9.61
N TRP A 46 5.43 2.60 -8.82
CA TRP A 46 5.64 2.84 -7.40
C TRP A 46 5.15 1.70 -6.52
N CYS A 47 4.21 0.91 -7.01
CA CYS A 47 3.74 -0.26 -6.29
C CYS A 47 4.81 -1.35 -6.37
N PRO A 48 5.30 -1.84 -5.24
CA PRO A 48 6.21 -2.98 -5.26
C PRO A 48 5.50 -4.16 -5.92
N GLU A 49 6.14 -4.79 -6.88
CA GLU A 49 5.58 -5.99 -7.54
C GLU A 49 5.27 -7.09 -6.51
N ASP A 50 6.05 -7.13 -5.47
CA ASP A 50 5.88 -8.10 -4.39
C ASP A 50 5.99 -7.41 -3.03
N TYR A 51 4.99 -6.60 -2.70
CA TYR A 51 4.94 -5.95 -1.41
C TYR A 51 4.92 -6.93 -0.24
N PHE A 52 4.36 -8.10 -0.45
CA PHE A 52 4.31 -9.14 0.57
C PHE A 52 5.68 -9.75 0.86
N ALA A 53 6.51 -9.91 -0.16
CA ALA A 53 7.87 -10.38 0.04
C ALA A 53 8.69 -9.37 0.82
N TYR A 54 8.49 -8.09 0.57
CA TYR A 54 9.23 -7.03 1.25
C TYR A 54 8.94 -6.98 2.76
N ASN A 55 7.68 -7.13 3.14
CA ASN A 55 7.26 -7.09 4.56
C ASN A 55 6.96 -8.45 5.17
N GLY A 56 7.05 -9.51 4.41
CA GLY A 56 6.70 -10.86 4.88
C GLY A 56 5.23 -11.04 5.22
N LEU A 57 4.38 -10.08 4.87
CA LEU A 57 2.96 -10.12 5.18
C LEU A 57 2.16 -10.85 4.12
N LYS A 58 1.23 -11.70 4.55
CA LYS A 58 0.25 -12.35 3.69
C LYS A 58 -1.15 -11.96 4.12
N PHE A 59 -1.76 -11.03 3.40
CA PHE A 59 -3.12 -10.58 3.74
C PHE A 59 -4.17 -11.67 3.52
N SER A 60 -3.88 -12.70 2.72
CA SER A 60 -4.74 -13.87 2.59
C SER A 60 -4.96 -14.64 3.89
N LYS A 61 -4.06 -14.50 4.87
CA LYS A 61 -4.26 -15.08 6.20
C LYS A 61 -5.48 -14.51 6.92
N LEU A 62 -5.93 -13.33 6.52
CA LEU A 62 -7.13 -12.69 7.07
C LEU A 62 -8.44 -13.41 6.65
N ASP A 63 -8.39 -14.34 5.71
CA ASP A 63 -9.55 -15.15 5.33
C ASP A 63 -10.01 -16.10 6.43
N SER A 64 -9.14 -16.37 7.39
CA SER A 64 -9.42 -17.22 8.55
C SER A 64 -9.01 -16.50 9.84
N LYS A 65 -9.38 -17.09 10.99
CA LYS A 65 -8.93 -16.59 12.28
C LYS A 65 -7.42 -16.70 12.40
N LEU A 66 -6.78 -15.58 12.71
CA LEU A 66 -5.35 -15.53 12.99
C LEU A 66 -5.02 -16.27 14.29
N ILE A 67 -3.81 -16.78 14.37
CA ILE A 67 -3.25 -17.40 15.56
C ILE A 67 -2.03 -16.61 16.04
N ASP A 68 -1.59 -16.85 17.26
CA ASP A 68 -0.42 -16.18 17.83
C ASP A 68 0.83 -16.30 16.96
N ALA A 69 1.03 -17.46 16.34
CA ALA A 69 2.17 -17.68 15.45
C ALA A 69 2.18 -16.75 14.23
N ASP A 70 1.02 -16.24 13.79
CA ASP A 70 0.91 -15.30 12.67
C ASP A 70 1.37 -13.88 13.04
N LEU A 71 1.33 -13.52 14.32
CA LEU A 71 1.50 -12.14 14.79
C LEU A 71 2.73 -11.92 15.66
N LYS A 72 3.22 -12.95 16.34
CA LYS A 72 4.27 -12.83 17.37
C LYS A 72 5.57 -12.18 16.88
N ASP A 73 5.92 -12.41 15.63
CA ASP A 73 7.17 -11.94 15.04
C ASP A 73 7.00 -10.66 14.20
N LEU A 74 5.79 -10.09 14.16
CA LEU A 74 5.50 -8.86 13.43
C LEU A 74 5.85 -7.65 14.28
N ASP A 75 6.46 -6.64 13.65
CA ASP A 75 6.66 -5.34 14.27
C ASP A 75 5.36 -4.51 14.27
N LYS A 76 5.39 -3.38 14.96
CA LYS A 76 4.21 -2.51 15.07
C LYS A 76 3.73 -1.96 13.73
N ALA A 77 4.64 -1.69 12.80
CA ALA A 77 4.29 -1.23 11.46
C ALA A 77 3.57 -2.32 10.67
N GLN A 78 4.06 -3.56 10.76
CA GLN A 78 3.44 -4.73 10.11
C GLN A 78 2.07 -5.03 10.72
N LEU A 79 1.94 -4.98 12.04
CA LEU A 79 0.66 -5.17 12.74
C LEU A 79 -0.37 -4.11 12.32
N ARG A 80 0.05 -2.85 12.22
CA ARG A 80 -0.80 -1.77 11.73
C ARG A 80 -1.30 -2.05 10.31
N LEU A 81 -0.43 -2.53 9.43
CA LEU A 81 -0.81 -2.89 8.06
C LEU A 81 -1.81 -4.04 8.05
N MET A 82 -1.58 -5.09 8.82
CA MET A 82 -2.50 -6.24 8.92
C MET A 82 -3.88 -5.81 9.41
N ARG A 83 -3.94 -4.99 10.44
CA ARG A 83 -5.22 -4.49 10.97
C ARG A 83 -5.97 -3.65 9.95
N ASN A 84 -5.29 -2.73 9.30
CA ASN A 84 -5.92 -1.87 8.31
C ASN A 84 -6.30 -2.61 7.02
N ALA A 85 -5.60 -3.70 6.69
CA ALA A 85 -5.98 -4.56 5.58
C ALA A 85 -7.38 -5.18 5.77
N VAL A 86 -7.77 -5.47 6.99
CA VAL A 86 -9.13 -5.97 7.27
C VAL A 86 -10.18 -4.98 6.78
N TYR A 87 -10.02 -3.71 7.10
CA TYR A 87 -10.92 -2.65 6.66
C TYR A 87 -10.83 -2.39 5.16
N ALA A 88 -9.63 -2.40 4.62
CA ALA A 88 -9.39 -2.17 3.19
C ALA A 88 -10.08 -3.22 2.31
N ARG A 89 -10.15 -4.47 2.76
CA ARG A 89 -10.81 -5.56 2.04
C ARG A 89 -12.31 -5.32 1.84
N HIS A 90 -12.91 -4.47 2.66
CA HIS A 90 -14.31 -4.04 2.54
C HIS A 90 -14.45 -2.69 1.84
N GLY A 91 -13.36 -2.12 1.34
CA GLY A 91 -13.38 -0.89 0.56
C GLY A 91 -13.33 0.40 1.36
N ARG A 92 -12.94 0.34 2.64
CA ARG A 92 -12.74 1.57 3.43
C ARG A 92 -11.69 2.46 2.79
N THR A 93 -11.94 3.78 2.79
CA THR A 93 -10.94 4.78 2.43
C THR A 93 -10.21 5.29 3.67
N PHE A 94 -8.95 5.67 3.50
CA PHE A 94 -8.07 6.03 4.60
C PHE A 94 -7.58 7.47 4.44
N LYS A 95 -7.53 8.20 5.55
CA LYS A 95 -6.94 9.54 5.58
C LYS A 95 -5.41 9.50 5.57
N SER A 96 -4.81 8.43 6.09
CA SER A 96 -3.37 8.21 6.01
C SER A 96 -2.96 7.97 4.57
N VAL A 97 -2.09 8.83 4.03
CA VAL A 97 -1.64 8.77 2.65
C VAL A 97 -0.88 7.47 2.37
N ASP A 98 -0.05 7.02 3.31
CA ASP A 98 0.71 5.78 3.21
C ASP A 98 -0.20 4.55 3.05
N LEU A 99 -1.25 4.44 3.86
CA LEU A 99 -2.21 3.34 3.77
C LEU A 99 -3.03 3.40 2.48
N GLN A 100 -3.57 4.57 2.16
CA GLN A 100 -4.41 4.72 0.97
C GLN A 100 -3.62 4.41 -0.31
N SER A 101 -2.41 4.94 -0.42
CA SER A 101 -1.52 4.69 -1.56
C SER A 101 -1.15 3.21 -1.68
N LEU A 102 -0.91 2.54 -0.56
CA LEU A 102 -0.62 1.11 -0.54
C LEU A 102 -1.79 0.29 -1.07
N TRP A 103 -3.00 0.50 -0.53
CA TRP A 103 -4.16 -0.29 -0.94
C TRP A 103 -4.51 -0.07 -2.41
N GLU A 104 -4.35 1.13 -2.92
CA GLU A 104 -4.56 1.44 -4.34
C GLU A 104 -3.62 0.68 -5.28
N CYS A 105 -2.52 0.12 -4.78
CA CYS A 105 -1.64 -0.76 -5.53
C CYS A 105 -2.24 -2.13 -5.83
N TYR A 106 -3.24 -2.56 -5.08
CA TYR A 106 -3.79 -3.90 -5.19
C TYR A 106 -5.06 -3.95 -6.02
N THR A 107 -5.17 -4.95 -6.88
CA THR A 107 -6.36 -5.16 -7.71
C THR A 107 -7.59 -5.55 -6.90
N TRP A 108 -7.40 -6.16 -5.72
CA TRP A 108 -8.50 -6.55 -4.84
C TRP A 108 -9.10 -5.37 -4.07
N TYR A 109 -8.39 -4.25 -3.95
CA TYR A 109 -8.91 -3.08 -3.26
C TYR A 109 -9.82 -2.28 -4.18
N LYS A 110 -11.06 -2.10 -3.75
CA LYS A 110 -12.06 -1.26 -4.44
C LYS A 110 -12.73 -0.36 -3.42
N LYS A 111 -12.60 0.95 -3.61
CA LYS A 111 -13.25 1.93 -2.75
C LYS A 111 -14.76 1.68 -2.71
N ASN A 112 -15.31 1.63 -1.50
CA ASN A 112 -16.75 1.51 -1.29
C ASN A 112 -17.27 2.80 -0.65
N PRO A 113 -18.00 3.65 -1.38
CA PRO A 113 -18.53 4.90 -0.83
C PRO A 113 -19.56 4.66 0.28
N ASN A 114 -20.13 3.46 0.34
CA ASN A 114 -21.10 3.06 1.36
C ASN A 114 -20.45 2.20 2.46
N TYR A 115 -19.14 2.30 2.65
CA TYR A 115 -18.46 1.56 3.70
C TYR A 115 -19.04 1.89 5.07
N SER A 116 -19.24 0.85 5.87
CA SER A 116 -19.48 0.94 7.31
C SER A 116 -18.93 -0.29 8.02
N ASP A 117 -18.70 -0.19 9.30
CA ASP A 117 -18.16 -1.31 10.10
C ASP A 117 -19.14 -2.49 10.21
N SER A 118 -20.40 -2.29 9.80
CA SER A 118 -21.36 -3.38 9.69
C SER A 118 -21.00 -4.43 8.63
N LEU A 119 -20.09 -4.09 7.72
CA LEU A 119 -19.57 -5.03 6.72
C LEU A 119 -18.58 -6.03 7.29
N LEU A 120 -18.01 -5.76 8.47
CA LEU A 120 -17.03 -6.63 9.11
C LEU A 120 -17.69 -7.94 9.55
N THR A 121 -17.06 -9.05 9.18
CA THR A 121 -17.48 -10.38 9.60
C THR A 121 -17.03 -10.70 11.03
N ASP A 122 -17.52 -11.78 11.61
CA ASP A 122 -17.06 -12.23 12.92
C ASP A 122 -15.57 -12.58 12.93
N ILE A 123 -15.07 -13.14 11.82
CA ILE A 123 -13.64 -13.41 11.62
C ILE A 123 -12.86 -12.10 11.61
N ASP A 124 -13.34 -11.08 10.88
CA ASP A 124 -12.71 -9.76 10.82
C ASP A 124 -12.58 -9.14 12.21
N LYS A 125 -13.66 -9.13 12.97
CA LYS A 125 -13.69 -8.59 14.33
C LYS A 125 -12.72 -9.32 15.26
N TYR A 126 -12.71 -10.65 15.18
CA TYR A 126 -11.77 -11.47 15.94
C TYR A 126 -10.31 -11.12 15.59
N ASN A 127 -10.01 -11.02 14.31
CA ASN A 127 -8.65 -10.70 13.85
C ASN A 127 -8.22 -9.29 14.27
N ILE A 128 -9.11 -8.31 14.18
CA ILE A 128 -8.84 -6.93 14.63
C ILE A 128 -8.49 -6.93 16.13
N GLU A 129 -9.30 -7.57 16.95
CA GLU A 129 -9.06 -7.63 18.40
C GLU A 129 -7.73 -8.29 18.73
N LEU A 130 -7.42 -9.40 18.07
CA LEU A 130 -6.16 -10.10 18.28
C LEU A 130 -4.96 -9.25 17.87
N ILE A 131 -5.01 -8.63 16.71
CA ILE A 131 -3.93 -7.73 16.22
C ILE A 131 -3.73 -6.58 17.20
N GLN A 132 -4.80 -5.95 17.67
CA GLN A 132 -4.73 -4.84 18.62
C GLN A 132 -4.05 -5.24 19.93
N LYS A 133 -4.27 -6.45 20.42
CA LYS A 133 -3.55 -6.96 21.61
C LYS A 133 -2.03 -7.01 21.38
N TYR A 134 -1.61 -7.39 20.17
CA TYR A 134 -0.18 -7.39 19.83
C TYR A 134 0.38 -5.98 19.61
N GLU A 135 -0.40 -5.06 19.08
CA GLU A 135 0.02 -3.65 18.93
C GLU A 135 0.25 -2.96 20.28
N GLN A 136 -0.43 -3.40 21.34
CA GLN A 136 -0.34 -2.83 22.68
C GLN A 136 0.83 -3.39 23.52
N LYS A 137 1.47 -4.43 23.04
CA LYS A 137 2.64 -5.03 23.72
C LYS A 137 3.94 -4.18 23.49
#